data_c3a0606902b7ebd9940bd82b177e6b89
#
_entry.id   c3a0606902b7ebd9940bd82b177e6b89
#
_cell.length_a   1.000
_cell.length_b   1.000
_cell.length_c   1.000
_cell.angle_alpha   90.00
_cell.angle_beta   90.00
_cell.angle_gamma   90.00
#
_symmetry.space_group_name_H-M   'P 1'
#
loop_
_entity.id
_entity.type
_entity.pdbx_description
1 polymer ?
#
loop_
_entity_poly.entity_id
_entity_poly.type
_entity_poly.pdbx_seq_one_letter_code
_entity_poly.pdbx_strand_id
1 'polypeptide(L)'
;MEYTLIIILILILGLLFTKRLNYKSKKANQLIVYNSTVLDVRSVLEFNRGHFKNSINIPLDLLSKNIDILKKESKPVVVVCSHGIRAASACTILKKNQIDCINGGSWNNLK
;
A
#
# COMPACT_ATOMS: atom_id res chain seq x y z
N MET A 1 10.38 38.37 4.65
CA MET A 1 10.92 37.62 3.48
C MET A 1 11.33 36.19 3.79
N GLU A 2 11.87 35.90 4.96
CA GLU A 2 12.30 34.55 5.33
C GLU A 2 11.15 33.53 5.36
N TYR A 3 9.97 33.93 5.82
CA TYR A 3 8.79 33.04 5.89
C TYR A 3 8.20 32.71 4.53
N THR A 4 8.36 33.57 3.53
CA THR A 4 7.84 33.33 2.19
C THR A 4 8.53 32.17 1.50
N LEU A 5 9.85 32.06 1.66
CA LEU A 5 10.64 30.93 1.13
C LEU A 5 10.26 29.62 1.81
N ILE A 6 10.01 29.64 3.12
CA ILE A 6 9.57 28.46 3.87
C ILE A 6 8.19 27.99 3.41
N ILE A 7 7.27 28.92 3.21
CA ILE A 7 5.92 28.61 2.71
C ILE A 7 5.99 27.99 1.31
N ILE A 8 6.79 28.56 0.42
CA ILE A 8 6.98 28.04 -0.92
C ILE A 8 7.56 26.62 -0.88
N LEU A 9 8.54 26.39 -0.02
CA LEU A 9 9.14 25.06 0.14
C LEU A 9 8.10 24.03 0.62
N ILE A 10 7.28 24.38 1.61
CA ILE A 10 6.23 23.51 2.12
C ILE A 10 5.22 23.17 1.02
N LEU A 11 4.82 24.16 0.20
CA LEU A 11 3.91 23.94 -0.91
C LEU A 11 4.50 23.02 -1.97
N ILE A 12 5.77 23.20 -2.31
CA ILE A 12 6.49 22.33 -3.27
C ILE A 12 6.56 20.89 -2.74
N LEU A 13 6.95 20.71 -1.47
CA LEU A 13 7.01 19.39 -0.84
C LEU A 13 5.64 18.71 -0.79
N GLY A 14 4.58 19.46 -0.48
CA GLY A 14 3.21 18.96 -0.52
C GLY A 14 2.80 18.51 -1.92
N LEU A 15 3.15 19.28 -2.94
CA LEU A 15 2.86 18.94 -4.35
C LEU A 15 3.61 17.69 -4.80
N LEU A 16 4.88 17.56 -4.43
CA LEU A 16 5.69 16.37 -4.73
C LEU A 16 5.15 15.13 -4.03
N PHE A 17 4.70 15.29 -2.79
CA PHE A 17 4.09 14.21 -2.01
C PHE A 17 2.79 13.71 -2.66
N THR A 18 1.89 14.62 -3.06
CA THR A 18 0.64 14.24 -3.74
C THR A 18 0.90 13.56 -5.09
N LYS A 19 1.85 14.04 -5.87
CA LYS A 19 2.27 13.38 -7.12
C LYS A 19 2.77 11.96 -6.88
N ARG A 20 3.56 11.76 -5.82
CA ARG A 20 4.08 10.44 -5.45
C ARG A 20 2.97 9.48 -5.06
N LEU A 21 1.97 9.95 -4.28
CA LEU A 21 0.81 9.13 -3.91
C LEU A 21 -0.01 8.74 -5.13
N ASN A 22 -0.29 9.69 -6.03
CA ASN A 22 -1.05 9.43 -7.25
C ASN A 22 -0.34 8.44 -8.18
N TYR A 23 0.97 8.54 -8.30
CA TYR A 23 1.77 7.60 -9.09
C TYR A 23 1.69 6.17 -8.52
N LYS A 24 1.82 6.01 -7.21
CA LYS A 24 1.70 4.70 -6.55
C LYS A 24 0.33 4.07 -6.74
N SER A 25 -0.73 4.85 -6.56
CA SER A 25 -2.11 4.38 -6.75
C SER A 25 -2.36 3.95 -8.20
N LYS A 26 -1.89 4.72 -9.18
CA LYS A 26 -2.01 4.39 -10.59
C LYS A 26 -1.27 3.09 -10.94
N LYS A 27 -0.06 2.92 -10.44
CA LYS A 27 0.73 1.70 -10.65
C LYS A 27 0.08 0.48 -10.00
N ALA A 28 -0.47 0.63 -8.80
CA ALA A 28 -1.21 -0.44 -8.13
C ALA A 28 -2.42 -0.88 -8.94
N ASN A 29 -3.22 0.06 -9.44
CA ASN A 29 -4.38 -0.26 -10.29
C ASN A 29 -3.98 -1.01 -11.56
N GLN A 30 -2.87 -0.62 -12.21
CA GLN A 30 -2.36 -1.33 -13.37
C GLN A 30 -1.98 -2.79 -13.05
N LEU A 31 -1.32 -3.03 -11.91
CA LEU A 31 -0.94 -4.38 -11.49
C LEU A 31 -2.15 -5.25 -11.18
N ILE A 32 -3.21 -4.68 -10.64
CA ILE A 32 -4.46 -5.42 -10.36
C ILE A 32 -5.11 -5.89 -11.66
N VAL A 33 -5.09 -5.07 -12.69
CA VAL A 33 -5.57 -5.46 -14.03
C VAL A 33 -4.82 -6.69 -14.56
N TYR A 34 -3.56 -6.86 -14.20
CA TYR A 34 -2.75 -8.03 -14.56
C TYR A 34 -2.81 -9.17 -13.53
N ASN A 35 -3.87 -9.23 -12.72
CA ASN A 35 -4.10 -10.29 -11.72
C ASN A 35 -3.06 -10.38 -10.61
N SER A 36 -2.47 -9.27 -10.21
CA SER A 36 -1.63 -9.24 -9.02
C SER A 36 -2.46 -9.47 -7.75
N THR A 37 -1.86 -10.12 -6.76
CA THR A 37 -2.48 -10.31 -5.45
C THR A 37 -2.59 -8.99 -4.71
N VAL A 38 -3.77 -8.70 -4.15
CA VAL A 38 -3.99 -7.56 -3.25
C VAL A 38 -4.02 -8.04 -1.81
N LEU A 39 -3.12 -7.51 -1.01
CA LEU A 39 -2.99 -7.80 0.42
C LEU A 39 -3.47 -6.59 1.24
N ASP A 40 -4.51 -6.79 2.03
CA ASP A 40 -5.00 -5.80 2.99
C ASP A 40 -4.43 -6.12 4.37
N VAL A 41 -3.63 -5.20 4.91
CA VAL A 41 -2.94 -5.37 6.20
C VAL A 41 -3.64 -4.66 7.35
N ARG A 42 -4.89 -4.26 7.14
CA ARG A 42 -5.73 -3.70 8.21
C ARG A 42 -6.19 -4.81 9.16
N SER A 43 -6.80 -4.39 10.29
CA SER A 43 -7.42 -5.35 11.19
C SER A 43 -8.57 -6.13 10.51
N VAL A 44 -8.89 -7.29 11.04
CA VAL A 44 -10.04 -8.10 10.58
C VAL A 44 -11.33 -7.30 10.65
N LEU A 45 -11.52 -6.52 11.71
CA LEU A 45 -12.72 -5.70 11.89
C LEU A 45 -12.86 -4.62 10.81
N GLU A 46 -11.77 -3.92 10.49
CA GLU A 46 -11.75 -2.93 9.40
C GLU A 46 -12.06 -3.60 8.06
N PHE A 47 -11.43 -4.73 7.79
CA PHE A 47 -11.63 -5.50 6.56
C PHE A 47 -13.08 -5.95 6.40
N ASN A 48 -13.72 -6.42 7.46
CA ASN A 48 -15.11 -6.89 7.42
C ASN A 48 -16.12 -5.75 7.20
N ARG A 49 -15.76 -4.52 7.51
CA ARG A 49 -16.59 -3.34 7.25
C ARG A 49 -16.58 -2.89 5.79
N GLY A 50 -15.63 -3.36 5.01
CA GLY A 50 -15.46 -3.07 3.61
C GLY A 50 -14.02 -3.29 3.19
N HIS A 51 -13.81 -3.88 2.01
CA HIS A 51 -12.50 -4.17 1.47
C HIS A 51 -12.54 -4.26 -0.06
N PHE A 52 -11.38 -4.24 -0.67
CA PHE A 52 -11.27 -4.44 -2.11
C PHE A 52 -11.60 -5.90 -2.46
N LYS A 53 -12.41 -6.06 -3.50
CA LYS A 53 -12.88 -7.38 -3.95
C LYS A 53 -11.69 -8.33 -4.22
N ASN A 54 -11.80 -9.56 -3.71
CA ASN A 54 -10.78 -10.62 -3.84
C ASN A 54 -9.45 -10.31 -3.15
N SER A 55 -9.37 -9.30 -2.29
CA SER A 55 -8.18 -9.05 -1.48
C SER A 55 -8.04 -10.09 -0.38
N ILE A 56 -6.79 -10.36 -0.01
CA ILE A 56 -6.44 -11.22 1.13
C ILE A 56 -6.22 -10.32 2.34
N ASN A 57 -6.81 -10.67 3.49
CA ASN A 57 -6.57 -9.95 4.73
C ASN A 57 -5.58 -10.70 5.62
N ILE A 58 -4.44 -10.10 5.84
CA ILE A 58 -3.47 -10.51 6.86
C ILE A 58 -3.09 -9.25 7.62
N PRO A 59 -3.61 -9.05 8.85
CA PRO A 59 -3.23 -7.90 9.66
C PRO A 59 -1.73 -7.75 9.81
N LEU A 60 -1.24 -6.52 9.85
CA LEU A 60 0.20 -6.24 9.86
C LEU A 60 0.96 -6.98 10.97
N ASP A 61 0.39 -7.08 12.17
CA ASP A 61 0.99 -7.76 13.33
C ASP A 61 1.10 -9.29 13.14
N LEU A 62 0.32 -9.87 12.23
CA LEU A 62 0.35 -11.30 11.91
C LEU A 62 1.13 -11.62 10.64
N LEU A 63 1.59 -10.61 9.92
CA LEU A 63 2.19 -10.79 8.59
C LEU A 63 3.44 -11.65 8.62
N SER A 64 4.35 -11.41 9.56
CA SER A 64 5.61 -12.16 9.66
C SER A 64 5.41 -13.66 9.87
N LYS A 65 4.32 -14.04 10.53
CA LYS A 65 3.96 -15.44 10.78
C LYS A 65 3.29 -16.13 9.59
N ASN A 66 2.83 -15.35 8.61
CA ASN A 66 2.01 -15.83 7.49
C ASN A 66 2.66 -15.56 6.13
N ILE A 67 3.96 -15.32 6.10
CA ILE A 67 4.71 -15.04 4.86
C ILE A 67 4.57 -16.17 3.83
N ASP A 68 4.52 -17.41 4.25
CA ASP A 68 4.46 -18.56 3.35
C ASP A 68 3.20 -18.58 2.49
N ILE A 69 2.11 -18.03 2.97
CA ILE A 69 0.87 -17.87 2.18
C ILE A 69 1.14 -17.01 0.95
N LEU A 70 1.87 -15.90 1.13
CA LEU A 70 2.14 -14.93 0.06
C LEU A 70 3.19 -15.41 -0.94
N LYS A 71 4.07 -16.32 -0.55
CA LYS A 71 5.06 -16.89 -1.48
C LYS A 71 4.44 -17.66 -2.63
N LYS A 72 3.22 -18.16 -2.45
CA LYS A 72 2.46 -18.92 -3.45
C LYS A 72 1.56 -18.05 -4.32
N GLU A 73 1.39 -16.78 -3.96
CA GLU A 73 0.48 -15.86 -4.64
C GLU A 73 1.13 -15.14 -5.82
N SER A 74 0.29 -14.59 -6.68
CA SER A 74 0.74 -13.81 -7.84
C SER A 74 1.44 -12.52 -7.42
N LYS A 75 2.61 -12.29 -7.97
CA LYS A 75 3.47 -11.14 -7.65
C LYS A 75 3.60 -10.19 -8.84
N PRO A 76 3.89 -8.92 -8.57
CA PRO A 76 4.11 -8.32 -7.27
C PRO A 76 2.82 -8.24 -6.43
N VAL A 77 2.96 -8.27 -5.10
CA VAL A 77 1.85 -8.11 -4.17
C VAL A 77 1.54 -6.61 -4.02
N VAL A 78 0.29 -6.25 -4.24
CA VAL A 78 -0.19 -4.88 -3.98
C VAL A 78 -0.71 -4.81 -2.55
N VAL A 79 -0.05 -4.05 -1.70
CA VAL A 79 -0.37 -3.95 -0.27
C VAL A 79 -1.16 -2.68 -0.01
N VAL A 80 -2.28 -2.81 0.70
CA VAL A 80 -3.15 -1.68 1.04
C VAL A 80 -3.47 -1.65 2.53
N CYS A 81 -3.81 -0.46 3.01
CA CYS A 81 -4.38 -0.22 4.32
C CYS A 81 -5.34 0.99 4.22
N SER A 82 -5.59 1.72 5.32
CA SER A 82 -6.46 2.90 5.26
C SER A 82 -5.80 4.10 4.58
N HIS A 83 -4.50 4.35 4.86
CA HIS A 83 -3.78 5.54 4.39
C HIS A 83 -2.38 5.23 3.81
N GLY A 84 -1.98 3.98 3.75
CA GLY A 84 -0.69 3.56 3.18
C GLY A 84 0.47 3.44 4.18
N ILE A 85 0.32 3.82 5.44
CA ILE A 85 1.38 3.74 6.46
C ILE A 85 1.66 2.30 6.86
N ARG A 86 0.64 1.54 7.24
CA ARG A 86 0.74 0.11 7.55
C ARG A 86 1.19 -0.69 6.32
N ALA A 87 0.71 -0.32 5.15
CA ALA A 87 1.13 -0.93 3.89
C ALA A 87 2.63 -0.73 3.62
N ALA A 88 3.19 0.44 3.94
CA ALA A 88 4.63 0.70 3.82
C ALA A 88 5.44 -0.22 4.75
N SER A 89 5.00 -0.38 6.00
CA SER A 89 5.63 -1.31 6.97
C SER A 89 5.55 -2.76 6.49
N ALA A 90 4.40 -3.16 5.97
CA ALA A 90 4.20 -4.48 5.39
C ALA A 90 5.14 -4.74 4.21
N CYS A 91 5.29 -3.78 3.31
CA CYS A 91 6.23 -3.90 2.19
C CYS A 91 7.67 -4.09 2.65
N THR A 92 8.08 -3.44 3.73
CA THR A 92 9.41 -3.66 4.33
C THR A 92 9.59 -5.11 4.76
N ILE A 93 8.58 -5.70 5.40
CA ILE A 93 8.59 -7.12 5.83
C ILE A 93 8.65 -8.05 4.61
N LEU A 94 7.81 -7.80 3.60
CA LEU A 94 7.75 -8.63 2.40
C LEU A 94 9.07 -8.63 1.63
N LYS A 95 9.67 -7.46 1.45
CA LYS A 95 10.96 -7.33 0.73
C LYS A 95 12.10 -8.03 1.45
N LYS A 96 12.11 -8.04 2.79
CA LYS A 96 13.08 -8.83 3.57
C LYS A 96 12.94 -10.32 3.34
N ASN A 97 11.77 -10.79 2.94
CA ASN A 97 11.47 -12.18 2.63
C ASN A 97 11.48 -12.46 1.11
N GLN A 98 12.11 -11.60 0.31
CA GLN A 98 12.23 -11.71 -1.14
C GLN A 98 10.87 -11.77 -1.87
N ILE A 99 9.85 -11.15 -1.30
CA ILE A 99 8.54 -11.01 -1.94
C ILE A 99 8.45 -9.60 -2.53
N ASP A 100 8.30 -9.54 -3.85
CA ASP A 100 8.12 -8.27 -4.55
C ASP A 100 6.75 -7.68 -4.22
N CYS A 101 6.73 -6.41 -3.84
CA CYS A 101 5.52 -5.73 -3.42
C CYS A 101 5.52 -4.26 -3.81
N ILE A 102 4.33 -3.70 -3.87
CA ILE A 102 4.11 -2.27 -4.05
C ILE A 102 3.11 -1.78 -3.02
N ASN A 103 3.36 -0.60 -2.45
CA ASN A 103 2.41 0.07 -1.58
C ASN A 103 1.29 0.69 -2.43
N GLY A 104 0.10 0.13 -2.35
CA GLY A 104 -1.08 0.60 -3.07
C GLY A 104 -1.82 1.74 -2.37
N GLY A 105 -1.41 2.13 -1.17
CA GLY A 105 -2.04 3.20 -0.40
C GLY A 105 -3.33 2.77 0.25
N SER A 106 -4.36 3.61 0.14
CA SER A 106 -5.69 3.31 0.66
C SER A 106 -6.40 2.28 -0.22
N TRP A 107 -7.03 1.29 0.41
CA TRP A 107 -7.82 0.29 -0.28
C TRP A 107 -8.99 0.88 -1.09
N ASN A 108 -9.53 2.02 -0.63
CA ASN A 108 -10.60 2.75 -1.31
C ASN A 108 -10.19 3.34 -2.67
N ASN A 109 -8.90 3.55 -2.89
CA ASN A 109 -8.38 4.12 -4.13
C ASN A 109 -8.16 3.06 -5.23
N LEU A 110 -8.34 1.80 -4.93
CA LEU A 110 -8.27 0.72 -5.91
C LEU A 110 -9.61 0.60 -6.66
N LYS A 111 -9.54 0.39 -7.97
CA LYS A 111 -10.70 0.29 -8.85
C LYS A 111 -10.73 -1.05 -9.58
#